data_6512385364c141535175ea3705e84732
#
_entry.id   6512385364c141535175ea3705e84732
#
_cell.length_a   1.000
_cell.length_b   1.000
_cell.length_c   1.000
_cell.angle_alpha   90.00
_cell.angle_beta   90.00
_cell.angle_gamma   90.00
#
_symmetry.space_group_name_H-M   'P 1'
#
loop_
_entity.id
_entity.type
_entity.pdbx_description
1 polymer ?
#
loop_
_entity_poly.entity_id
_entity_poly.type
_entity_poly.pdbx_seq_one_letter_code
_entity_poly.pdbx_strand_id
1 'polypeptide(L)'
;MTPLYAALIGQLQQDLSELDRLVKETQKVLKKFQATEDEDYLGTVALNLHSYYTGVERLLEDITRSFDEPLPEGADWHRRLLRQMSAELPDVRPAVLSVATRQQLDEYRGFRHVIRNIYSFELRSDRIQALASQLGPMHHKLRHDLDQFCEVLRALS
;
A
#
# COMPACT_ATOMS: atom_id res chain seq x y z
N MET A 1 21.02 3.67 -17.39
CA MET A 1 19.72 3.11 -16.97
C MET A 1 18.95 2.63 -18.19
N THR A 2 18.41 1.42 -18.14
CA THR A 2 17.59 0.92 -19.24
C THR A 2 16.27 1.67 -19.30
N PRO A 3 15.67 1.88 -20.50
CA PRO A 3 14.37 2.53 -20.60
C PRO A 3 13.27 1.86 -19.75
N LEU A 4 13.33 0.53 -19.60
CA LEU A 4 12.38 -0.20 -18.76
C LEU A 4 12.44 0.27 -17.31
N TYR A 5 13.61 0.38 -16.73
CA TYR A 5 13.77 0.80 -15.33
C TYR A 5 13.44 2.28 -15.16
N ALA A 6 13.81 3.12 -16.11
CA ALA A 6 13.47 4.54 -16.07
C ALA A 6 11.95 4.74 -16.06
N ALA A 7 11.21 4.01 -16.91
CA ALA A 7 9.76 4.08 -16.96
C ALA A 7 9.13 3.57 -15.66
N LEU A 8 9.64 2.46 -15.12
CA LEU A 8 9.15 1.90 -13.86
C LEU A 8 9.35 2.90 -12.71
N ILE A 9 10.55 3.46 -12.58
CA ILE A 9 10.85 4.44 -11.51
C ILE A 9 9.92 5.65 -11.62
N GLY A 10 9.73 6.17 -12.83
CA GLY A 10 8.82 7.30 -13.05
C GLY A 10 7.38 6.98 -12.64
N GLN A 11 6.91 5.80 -12.98
CA GLN A 11 5.55 5.34 -12.61
C GLN A 11 5.43 5.17 -11.10
N LEU A 12 6.42 4.56 -10.44
CA LEU A 12 6.42 4.38 -8.99
C LEU A 12 6.37 5.70 -8.26
N GLN A 13 7.14 6.70 -8.71
CA GLN A 13 7.15 8.01 -8.09
C GLN A 13 5.82 8.75 -8.24
N GLN A 14 5.20 8.61 -9.40
CA GLN A 14 3.86 9.19 -9.63
C GLN A 14 2.82 8.53 -8.73
N ASP A 15 2.82 7.19 -8.65
CA ASP A 15 1.91 6.44 -7.81
C ASP A 15 2.10 6.79 -6.33
N LEU A 16 3.35 6.92 -5.88
CA LEU A 16 3.66 7.33 -4.51
C LEU A 16 3.14 8.74 -4.20
N SER A 17 3.24 9.66 -5.16
CA SER A 17 2.69 11.01 -4.98
C SER A 17 1.18 11.00 -4.81
N GLU A 18 0.49 10.15 -5.55
CA GLU A 18 -0.97 9.98 -5.42
C GLU A 18 -1.33 9.38 -4.06
N LEU A 19 -0.56 8.38 -3.61
CA LEU A 19 -0.76 7.78 -2.28
C LEU A 19 -0.45 8.79 -1.16
N ASP A 20 0.56 9.63 -1.32
CA ASP A 20 0.85 10.73 -0.37
C ASP A 20 -0.37 11.63 -0.19
N ARG A 21 -1.02 12.01 -1.28
CA ARG A 21 -2.22 12.86 -1.23
C ARG A 21 -3.36 12.15 -0.53
N LEU A 22 -3.55 10.86 -0.82
CA LEU A 22 -4.60 10.06 -0.20
C LEU A 22 -4.37 9.92 1.31
N VAL A 23 -3.12 9.74 1.74
CA VAL A 23 -2.76 9.69 3.17
C VAL A 23 -3.12 11.00 3.85
N LYS A 24 -2.74 12.14 3.28
CA LYS A 24 -3.04 13.46 3.84
C LYS A 24 -4.55 13.71 3.94
N GLU A 25 -5.29 13.35 2.90
CA GLU A 25 -6.75 13.48 2.89
C GLU A 25 -7.38 12.60 3.96
N THR A 26 -6.91 11.37 4.11
CA THR A 26 -7.41 10.44 5.13
C THR A 26 -7.17 10.98 6.53
N GLN A 27 -5.99 11.52 6.79
CA GLN A 27 -5.66 12.14 8.09
C GLN A 27 -6.54 13.34 8.38
N LYS A 28 -6.84 14.15 7.38
CA LYS A 28 -7.72 15.31 7.49
C LYS A 28 -9.14 14.88 7.85
N VAL A 29 -9.67 13.86 7.18
CA VAL A 29 -11.02 13.35 7.44
C VAL A 29 -11.10 12.68 8.81
N LEU A 30 -10.05 11.96 9.21
CA LEU A 30 -9.97 11.37 10.55
C LEU A 30 -10.09 12.44 11.64
N LYS A 31 -9.41 13.58 11.50
CA LYS A 31 -9.51 14.68 12.45
C LYS A 31 -10.93 15.23 12.52
N LYS A 32 -11.61 15.35 11.38
CA LYS A 32 -13.01 15.77 11.34
C LYS A 32 -13.92 14.79 12.08
N PHE A 33 -13.70 13.49 11.89
CA PHE A 33 -14.44 12.48 12.63
C PHE A 33 -14.20 12.60 14.13
N GLN A 34 -12.95 12.74 14.56
CA GLN A 34 -12.59 12.87 15.98
C GLN A 34 -13.20 14.11 16.64
N ALA A 35 -13.37 15.19 15.87
CA ALA A 35 -13.96 16.43 16.37
C ALA A 35 -15.50 16.40 16.43
N THR A 36 -16.15 15.66 15.54
CA THR A 36 -17.62 15.69 15.35
C THR A 36 -18.31 14.39 15.73
N GLU A 37 -17.58 13.27 15.74
CA GLU A 37 -18.13 11.90 15.88
C GLU A 37 -19.17 11.55 14.81
N ASP A 38 -19.13 12.27 13.67
CA ASP A 38 -20.02 12.03 12.53
C ASP A 38 -19.55 10.78 11.76
N GLU A 39 -20.39 9.75 11.73
CA GLU A 39 -20.08 8.46 11.09
C GLU A 39 -19.86 8.55 9.59
N ASP A 40 -20.35 9.61 8.93
CA ASP A 40 -20.08 9.82 7.51
C ASP A 40 -18.58 10.03 7.27
N TYR A 41 -17.91 10.74 8.16
CA TYR A 41 -16.45 10.89 8.09
C TYR A 41 -15.74 9.56 8.33
N LEU A 42 -16.22 8.76 9.27
CA LEU A 42 -15.63 7.45 9.53
C LEU A 42 -15.76 6.53 8.31
N GLY A 43 -16.90 6.55 7.64
CA GLY A 43 -17.11 5.81 6.39
C GLY A 43 -16.14 6.24 5.30
N THR A 44 -15.90 7.54 5.17
CA THR A 44 -14.92 8.08 4.21
C THR A 44 -13.50 7.60 4.55
N VAL A 45 -13.11 7.63 5.84
CA VAL A 45 -11.81 7.11 6.28
C VAL A 45 -11.66 5.64 5.89
N ALA A 46 -12.68 4.82 6.16
CA ALA A 46 -12.65 3.40 5.81
C ALA A 46 -12.46 3.16 4.31
N LEU A 47 -13.19 3.90 3.47
CA LEU A 47 -13.05 3.82 2.02
C LEU A 47 -11.65 4.26 1.55
N ASN A 48 -11.10 5.30 2.17
CA ASN A 48 -9.77 5.79 1.83
C ASN A 48 -8.68 4.77 2.21
N LEU A 49 -8.82 4.07 3.34
CA LEU A 49 -7.92 2.98 3.71
C LEU A 49 -7.95 1.86 2.68
N HIS A 50 -9.14 1.51 2.21
CA HIS A 50 -9.29 0.51 1.15
C HIS A 50 -8.63 0.97 -0.15
N SER A 51 -8.89 2.20 -0.56
CA SER A 51 -8.29 2.79 -1.77
C SER A 51 -6.78 2.86 -1.68
N TYR A 52 -6.25 3.19 -0.50
CA TYR A 52 -4.81 3.20 -0.26
C TYR A 52 -4.20 1.83 -0.50
N TYR A 53 -4.75 0.80 0.13
CA TYR A 53 -4.22 -0.56 -0.02
C TYR A 53 -4.34 -1.07 -1.47
N THR A 54 -5.46 -0.79 -2.12
CA THR A 54 -5.64 -1.13 -3.55
C THR A 54 -4.58 -0.44 -4.42
N GLY A 55 -4.27 0.82 -4.13
CA GLY A 55 -3.21 1.55 -4.84
C GLY A 55 -1.83 0.94 -4.62
N VAL A 56 -1.53 0.51 -3.38
CA VAL A 56 -0.28 -0.19 -3.08
C VAL A 56 -0.19 -1.50 -3.87
N GLU A 57 -1.26 -2.29 -3.90
CA GLU A 57 -1.26 -3.55 -4.66
C GLU A 57 -0.99 -3.34 -6.15
N ARG A 58 -1.60 -2.33 -6.75
CA ARG A 58 -1.36 -2.01 -8.18
C ARG A 58 0.10 -1.68 -8.44
N LEU A 59 0.69 -0.89 -7.56
CA LEU A 59 2.09 -0.55 -7.62
C LEU A 59 2.97 -1.80 -7.55
N LEU A 60 2.69 -2.71 -6.63
CA LEU A 60 3.43 -3.96 -6.48
C LEU A 60 3.23 -4.90 -7.68
N GLU A 61 2.02 -4.95 -8.23
CA GLU A 61 1.76 -5.72 -9.46
C GLU A 61 2.55 -5.16 -10.64
N ASP A 62 2.65 -3.84 -10.78
CA ASP A 62 3.44 -3.21 -11.84
C ASP A 62 4.92 -3.58 -11.74
N ILE A 63 5.46 -3.61 -10.52
CA ILE A 63 6.84 -4.06 -10.29
C ILE A 63 6.98 -5.52 -10.73
N THR A 64 6.05 -6.38 -10.31
CA THR A 64 6.06 -7.81 -10.65
C THR A 64 6.11 -8.01 -12.17
N ARG A 65 5.24 -7.31 -12.91
CA ARG A 65 5.20 -7.39 -14.37
C ARG A 65 6.48 -6.89 -15.04
N SER A 66 7.10 -5.87 -14.46
CA SER A 66 8.32 -5.27 -15.02
C SER A 66 9.52 -6.20 -14.97
N PHE A 67 9.49 -7.22 -14.13
CA PHE A 67 10.53 -8.23 -14.00
C PHE A 67 10.09 -9.60 -14.53
N ASP A 68 8.99 -9.64 -15.32
CA ASP A 68 8.43 -10.88 -15.89
C ASP A 68 8.15 -11.96 -14.83
N GLU A 69 7.87 -11.56 -13.60
CA GLU A 69 7.51 -12.49 -12.53
C GLU A 69 6.07 -12.97 -12.69
N PRO A 70 5.77 -14.22 -12.30
CA PRO A 70 4.38 -14.65 -12.26
C PRO A 70 3.61 -13.93 -11.15
N LEU A 71 2.43 -13.42 -11.49
CA LEU A 71 1.51 -12.86 -10.49
C LEU A 71 0.86 -14.01 -9.73
N PRO A 72 0.78 -13.93 -8.38
CA PRO A 72 0.07 -14.95 -7.62
C PRO A 72 -1.40 -15.06 -8.03
N GLU A 73 -1.93 -16.27 -7.97
CA GLU A 73 -3.33 -16.58 -8.30
C GLU A 73 -3.98 -17.29 -7.12
N GLY A 74 -5.32 -17.31 -7.12
CA GLY A 74 -6.10 -17.98 -6.09
C GLY A 74 -6.64 -17.05 -5.03
N ALA A 75 -7.32 -17.62 -4.03
CA ALA A 75 -8.04 -16.84 -3.02
C ALA A 75 -7.11 -16.01 -2.12
N ASP A 76 -5.87 -16.43 -1.94
CA ASP A 76 -4.89 -15.77 -1.07
C ASP A 76 -3.83 -14.97 -1.84
N TRP A 77 -4.11 -14.60 -3.09
CA TRP A 77 -3.12 -13.93 -3.94
C TRP A 77 -2.62 -12.61 -3.36
N HIS A 78 -3.46 -11.88 -2.64
CA HIS A 78 -3.08 -10.62 -2.00
C HIS A 78 -1.95 -10.82 -0.98
N ARG A 79 -2.09 -11.83 -0.12
CA ARG A 79 -1.05 -12.18 0.88
C ARG A 79 0.22 -12.65 0.19
N ARG A 80 0.08 -13.48 -0.83
CA ARG A 80 1.21 -14.04 -1.56
C ARG A 80 1.97 -12.95 -2.31
N LEU A 81 1.29 -11.95 -2.84
CA LEU A 81 1.93 -10.80 -3.47
C LEU A 81 2.84 -10.05 -2.48
N LEU A 82 2.35 -9.77 -1.28
CA LEU A 82 3.15 -9.13 -0.24
C LEU A 82 4.39 -9.96 0.11
N ARG A 83 4.26 -11.27 0.21
CA ARG A 83 5.38 -12.17 0.49
C ARG A 83 6.39 -12.18 -0.65
N GLN A 84 5.92 -12.24 -1.88
CA GLN A 84 6.76 -12.21 -3.07
C GLN A 84 7.58 -10.91 -3.14
N MET A 85 6.96 -9.79 -2.83
CA MET A 85 7.63 -8.48 -2.85
C MET A 85 8.64 -8.31 -1.71
N SER A 86 8.53 -9.05 -0.63
CA SER A 86 9.49 -9.00 0.48
C SER A 86 10.65 -10.00 0.33
N ALA A 87 10.65 -10.78 -0.74
CA ALA A 87 11.72 -11.73 -1.04
C ALA A 87 12.66 -11.17 -2.11
N GLU A 88 13.96 -11.40 -1.93
CA GLU A 88 14.94 -11.17 -2.98
C GLU A 88 14.84 -12.27 -4.04
N LEU A 89 14.90 -11.90 -5.30
CA LEU A 89 15.07 -12.84 -6.40
C LEU A 89 16.52 -12.74 -6.89
N PRO A 90 17.39 -13.71 -6.53
CA PRO A 90 18.80 -13.64 -6.91
C PRO A 90 18.96 -13.48 -8.44
N ASP A 91 19.87 -12.60 -8.83
CA ASP A 91 20.18 -12.27 -10.23
C ASP A 91 19.04 -11.58 -11.00
N VAL A 92 17.89 -11.33 -10.36
CA VAL A 92 16.74 -10.67 -10.99
C VAL A 92 16.47 -9.31 -10.36
N ARG A 93 16.19 -9.27 -9.07
CA ARG A 93 15.93 -8.02 -8.34
C ARG A 93 16.13 -8.17 -6.83
N PRO A 94 16.40 -7.06 -6.13
CA PRO A 94 16.40 -7.08 -4.67
C PRO A 94 14.97 -7.22 -4.12
N ALA A 95 14.86 -7.40 -2.80
CA ALA A 95 13.58 -7.29 -2.13
C ALA A 95 13.01 -5.87 -2.31
N VAL A 96 11.71 -5.78 -2.55
CA VAL A 96 11.02 -4.49 -2.72
C VAL A 96 10.57 -3.94 -1.38
N LEU A 97 10.03 -4.80 -0.52
CA LEU A 97 9.51 -4.46 0.80
C LEU A 97 10.37 -5.08 1.89
N SER A 98 10.61 -4.32 2.97
CA SER A 98 11.14 -4.91 4.19
C SER A 98 10.08 -5.79 4.84
N VAL A 99 10.51 -6.72 5.71
CA VAL A 99 9.60 -7.59 6.46
C VAL A 99 8.66 -6.74 7.33
N ALA A 100 9.18 -5.68 7.95
CA ALA A 100 8.36 -4.80 8.79
C ALA A 100 7.25 -4.10 7.99
N THR A 101 7.56 -3.58 6.82
CA THR A 101 6.57 -2.94 5.93
C THR A 101 5.54 -3.97 5.46
N ARG A 102 5.98 -5.16 5.06
CA ARG A 102 5.07 -6.23 4.67
C ARG A 102 4.08 -6.58 5.79
N GLN A 103 4.56 -6.73 7.00
CA GLN A 103 3.71 -7.07 8.15
C GLN A 103 2.66 -5.99 8.43
N GLN A 104 3.04 -4.73 8.33
CA GLN A 104 2.09 -3.63 8.49
C GLN A 104 1.08 -3.57 7.35
N LEU A 105 1.51 -3.75 6.11
CA LEU A 105 0.60 -3.81 4.96
C LEU A 105 -0.39 -4.96 5.08
N ASP A 106 0.00 -6.06 5.68
CA ASP A 106 -0.88 -7.20 5.88
C ASP A 106 -2.08 -6.85 6.76
N GLU A 107 -1.94 -5.94 7.72
CA GLU A 107 -3.06 -5.45 8.52
C GLU A 107 -4.08 -4.69 7.66
N TYR A 108 -3.60 -3.86 6.73
CA TYR A 108 -4.48 -3.15 5.79
C TYR A 108 -5.14 -4.10 4.81
N ARG A 109 -4.44 -5.14 4.38
CA ARG A 109 -5.02 -6.20 3.55
C ARG A 109 -6.16 -6.91 4.26
N GLY A 110 -5.95 -7.28 5.52
CA GLY A 110 -7.00 -7.91 6.34
C GLY A 110 -8.23 -7.03 6.51
N PHE A 111 -8.06 -5.72 6.60
CA PHE A 111 -9.13 -4.77 6.71
C PHE A 111 -10.03 -4.71 5.45
N ARG A 112 -9.49 -5.07 4.28
CA ARG A 112 -10.27 -5.17 3.04
C ARG A 112 -11.52 -6.04 3.20
N HIS A 113 -11.40 -7.11 3.99
CA HIS A 113 -12.52 -8.01 4.28
C HIS A 113 -13.63 -7.30 5.05
N VAL A 114 -13.27 -6.41 5.96
CA VAL A 114 -14.21 -5.63 6.77
C VAL A 114 -14.96 -4.63 5.88
N ILE A 115 -14.29 -3.99 4.94
CA ILE A 115 -14.90 -2.98 4.07
C ILE A 115 -15.89 -3.59 3.08
N ARG A 116 -15.65 -4.80 2.59
CA ARG A 116 -16.60 -5.49 1.71
C ARG A 116 -17.94 -5.77 2.40
N ASN A 117 -17.97 -5.75 3.74
CA ASN A 117 -19.14 -5.97 4.56
C ASN A 117 -19.68 -4.66 5.18
N ILE A 118 -19.30 -3.49 4.63
CA ILE A 118 -19.78 -2.18 5.11
C ILE A 118 -21.30 -2.04 5.05
N TYR A 119 -21.99 -2.84 4.25
CA TYR A 119 -23.45 -2.88 4.20
C TYR A 119 -24.08 -3.48 5.46
N SER A 120 -23.32 -4.13 6.32
CA SER A 120 -23.75 -4.44 7.67
C SER A 120 -23.33 -3.27 8.57
N PHE A 121 -24.25 -2.53 9.05
CA PHE A 121 -24.29 -1.32 9.83
C PHE A 121 -23.30 -1.18 11.00
N GLU A 122 -22.24 -1.98 11.10
CA GLU A 122 -21.27 -1.92 12.19
C GLU A 122 -19.89 -1.59 11.65
N LEU A 123 -19.63 -0.29 11.45
CA LEU A 123 -18.27 0.18 11.28
C LEU A 123 -17.54 -0.01 12.62
N ARG A 124 -16.45 -0.79 12.60
CA ARG A 124 -15.59 -0.93 13.77
C ARG A 124 -14.71 0.31 13.90
N SER A 125 -15.25 1.31 14.59
CA SER A 125 -14.63 2.61 14.75
C SER A 125 -13.22 2.53 15.32
N ASP A 126 -13.00 1.71 16.33
CA ASP A 126 -11.71 1.51 16.98
C ASP A 126 -10.64 1.02 16.01
N ARG A 127 -10.97 0.03 15.19
CA ARG A 127 -10.04 -0.54 14.22
C ARG A 127 -9.75 0.44 13.07
N ILE A 128 -10.78 1.12 12.57
CA ILE A 128 -10.63 2.12 11.50
C ILE A 128 -9.73 3.25 11.98
N GLN A 129 -9.97 3.77 13.17
CA GLN A 129 -9.16 4.83 13.75
C GLN A 129 -7.71 4.40 13.98
N ALA A 130 -7.50 3.16 14.46
CA ALA A 130 -6.16 2.64 14.69
C ALA A 130 -5.37 2.56 13.38
N LEU A 131 -5.97 1.98 12.33
CA LEU A 131 -5.32 1.88 11.02
C LEU A 131 -5.06 3.26 10.41
N ALA A 132 -6.04 4.17 10.50
CA ALA A 132 -5.89 5.53 9.96
C ALA A 132 -4.82 6.32 10.70
N SER A 133 -4.71 6.15 12.03
CA SER A 133 -3.68 6.82 12.83
C SER A 133 -2.28 6.31 12.50
N GLN A 134 -2.15 5.05 12.09
CA GLN A 134 -0.88 4.45 11.72
C GLN A 134 -0.53 4.66 10.25
N LEU A 135 -1.44 5.17 9.45
CA LEU A 135 -1.28 5.27 8.00
C LEU A 135 -0.10 6.15 7.60
N GLY A 136 0.10 7.29 8.25
CA GLY A 136 1.22 8.18 7.98
C GLY A 136 2.58 7.51 8.19
N PRO A 137 2.86 6.98 9.39
CA PRO A 137 4.09 6.24 9.65
C PRO A 137 4.27 5.01 8.76
N MET A 138 3.19 4.28 8.48
CA MET A 138 3.22 3.11 7.59
C MET A 138 3.62 3.53 6.17
N HIS A 139 2.99 4.57 5.64
CA HIS A 139 3.28 5.08 4.31
C HIS A 139 4.72 5.59 4.21
N HIS A 140 5.24 6.21 5.26
CA HIS A 140 6.63 6.64 5.30
C HIS A 140 7.59 5.45 5.14
N LYS A 141 7.31 4.33 5.79
CA LYS A 141 8.12 3.11 5.65
C LYS A 141 8.02 2.53 4.23
N LEU A 142 6.82 2.49 3.66
CA LEU A 142 6.62 2.03 2.28
C LEU A 142 7.43 2.89 1.31
N ARG A 143 7.34 4.21 1.46
CA ARG A 143 8.07 5.14 0.61
C ARG A 143 9.57 4.95 0.74
N HIS A 144 10.08 4.77 1.96
CA HIS A 144 11.48 4.49 2.20
C HIS A 144 11.94 3.22 1.46
N ASP A 145 11.19 2.12 1.59
CA ASP A 145 11.50 0.86 0.93
C ASP A 145 11.54 1.02 -0.59
N LEU A 146 10.55 1.71 -1.16
CA LEU A 146 10.46 1.90 -2.61
C LEU A 146 11.55 2.85 -3.12
N ASP A 147 11.91 3.87 -2.36
CA ASP A 147 13.03 4.75 -2.72
C ASP A 147 14.36 3.97 -2.74
N GLN A 148 14.58 3.09 -1.76
CA GLN A 148 15.74 2.20 -1.73
C GLN A 148 15.75 1.26 -2.95
N PHE A 149 14.61 0.69 -3.27
CA PHE A 149 14.47 -0.17 -4.44
C PHE A 149 14.82 0.59 -5.73
N CYS A 150 14.33 1.81 -5.88
CA CYS A 150 14.64 2.65 -7.03
C CYS A 150 16.14 2.99 -7.11
N GLU A 151 16.80 3.26 -5.96
CA GLU A 151 18.23 3.51 -5.92
C GLU A 151 19.03 2.30 -6.43
N VAL A 152 18.65 1.09 -6.02
CA VAL A 152 19.30 -0.13 -6.51
C VAL A 152 19.10 -0.28 -8.02
N LEU A 153 17.90 -0.02 -8.53
CA LEU A 153 17.64 -0.08 -9.97
C LEU A 153 18.50 0.91 -10.75
N ARG A 154 18.69 2.13 -10.24
CA ARG A 154 19.54 3.12 -10.87
C ARG A 154 21.00 2.66 -10.92
N ALA A 155 21.46 1.97 -9.87
CA ALA A 155 22.83 1.47 -9.78
C ALA A 155 23.10 0.27 -10.71
N LEU A 156 22.04 -0.44 -11.14
CA LEU A 156 22.15 -1.61 -12.02
C LEU A 156 22.22 -1.25 -13.51
N SER A 157 22.21 0.01 -13.83
CA SER A 157 22.19 0.45 -15.24
C SER A 157 23.55 0.85 -15.76
#